data_8e91a57e322e6a40623d52e92e9a8988
#
_entry.id   8e91a57e322e6a40623d52e92e9a8988
#
_cell.length_a   1.000
_cell.length_b   1.000
_cell.length_c   1.000
_cell.angle_alpha   90.00
_cell.angle_beta   90.00
_cell.angle_gamma   90.00
#
_symmetry.space_group_name_H-M   'P 1'
#
loop_
_entity.id
_entity.type
_entity.pdbx_description
1 polymer ?
#
loop_
_entity_poly.entity_id
_entity_poly.type
_entity_poly.pdbx_seq_one_letter_code
_entity_poly.pdbx_strand_id
1 'polypeptide(L)'
;LHDFLVNEYLPRSRDSVGISDVPNGKAWYEYLARYHTTTELTPDEIHEIGLQEVARIRAEMEAVIESVGWEGDFRSFLEHLRTDPKFYYETGEELLQAYRAMSKEIDAYMPTLFNKMPRAPYGVIPIPMESAPYTTTAYYNSPSKGRPGYYYANLYKPETRPKYEIPVLSVHEAVPGHHHQISLAQEMENVPEFRKYLSFTAFVEGWGLYSEQLGESMGIYDDPYDKFGQLTYDMWRAIRLVVDTGMHYKGWTRQEGVDLFLENTAKTPLDISNEIDRYIAWPGQALAYKIGQLKIMELRDKSKEALGDKFDIKDYHDHILSFGSIPLNILEEKVDEFIEENK
;
A
#
# COMPACT_ATOMS: atom_id res chain seq x y z
N LEU A 1 -1.16 33.43 -14.72
CA LEU A 1 -1.39 31.98 -14.66
C LEU A 1 -2.88 31.67 -14.44
N HIS A 2 -3.52 32.23 -13.40
CA HIS A 2 -4.95 31.99 -13.12
C HIS A 2 -5.84 32.26 -14.33
N ASP A 3 -5.70 33.42 -14.96
CA ASP A 3 -6.51 33.78 -16.14
C ASP A 3 -6.33 32.87 -17.34
N PHE A 4 -5.08 32.42 -17.58
CA PHE A 4 -4.78 31.41 -18.59
C PHE A 4 -5.47 30.07 -18.26
N LEU A 5 -5.34 29.59 -17.02
CA LEU A 5 -5.97 28.33 -16.62
C LEU A 5 -7.49 28.36 -16.77
N VAL A 6 -8.13 29.42 -16.30
CA VAL A 6 -9.61 29.51 -16.28
C VAL A 6 -10.20 29.80 -17.65
N ASN A 7 -9.60 30.73 -18.42
CA ASN A 7 -10.18 31.22 -19.65
C ASN A 7 -9.68 30.55 -20.92
N GLU A 8 -8.54 29.87 -20.88
CA GLU A 8 -7.94 29.25 -22.05
C GLU A 8 -7.72 27.73 -21.91
N TYR A 9 -7.15 27.29 -20.78
CA TYR A 9 -6.77 25.88 -20.60
C TYR A 9 -7.99 25.00 -20.27
N LEU A 10 -8.74 25.32 -19.20
CA LEU A 10 -9.90 24.55 -18.78
C LEU A 10 -10.98 24.39 -19.86
N PRO A 11 -11.37 25.44 -20.64
CA PRO A 11 -12.36 25.29 -21.69
C PRO A 11 -11.93 24.40 -22.86
N ARG A 12 -10.62 24.08 -22.97
CA ARG A 12 -10.06 23.22 -24.00
C ARG A 12 -9.63 21.85 -23.46
N SER A 13 -9.79 21.63 -22.16
CA SER A 13 -9.51 20.34 -21.56
C SER A 13 -10.53 19.31 -22.03
N ARG A 14 -10.10 18.06 -22.15
CA ARG A 14 -10.99 16.94 -22.47
C ARG A 14 -11.90 16.63 -21.28
N ASP A 15 -13.10 16.14 -21.54
CA ASP A 15 -14.04 15.70 -20.52
C ASP A 15 -13.76 14.28 -20.02
N SER A 16 -13.08 13.46 -20.83
CA SER A 16 -12.73 12.10 -20.49
C SER A 16 -11.50 12.02 -19.58
N VAL A 17 -11.50 11.07 -18.66
CA VAL A 17 -10.43 10.91 -17.65
C VAL A 17 -9.33 9.95 -18.08
N GLY A 18 -9.61 9.00 -18.97
CA GLY A 18 -8.68 7.96 -19.40
C GLY A 18 -7.54 8.47 -20.28
N ILE A 19 -6.32 7.99 -20.06
CA ILE A 19 -5.20 8.25 -20.98
C ILE A 19 -5.43 7.62 -22.37
N SER A 20 -6.28 6.59 -22.46
CA SER A 20 -6.69 5.96 -23.72
C SER A 20 -7.27 6.93 -24.74
N ASP A 21 -7.78 8.08 -24.30
CA ASP A 21 -8.42 9.07 -25.17
C ASP A 21 -7.46 10.09 -25.81
N VAL A 22 -6.17 9.98 -25.47
CA VAL A 22 -5.15 10.74 -26.21
C VAL A 22 -4.56 9.90 -27.36
N PRO A 23 -3.95 10.51 -28.39
CA PRO A 23 -3.29 9.76 -29.46
C PRO A 23 -2.31 8.71 -28.92
N ASN A 24 -2.42 7.47 -29.37
CA ASN A 24 -1.68 6.30 -28.87
C ASN A 24 -1.85 6.00 -27.37
N GLY A 25 -2.89 6.52 -26.72
CA GLY A 25 -3.06 6.45 -25.27
C GLY A 25 -3.13 5.05 -24.71
N LYS A 26 -3.77 4.08 -25.42
CA LYS A 26 -3.78 2.67 -25.01
C LYS A 26 -2.38 2.06 -24.97
N ALA A 27 -1.59 2.24 -26.03
CA ALA A 27 -0.20 1.76 -26.07
C ALA A 27 0.67 2.43 -25.00
N TRP A 28 0.39 3.71 -24.71
CA TRP A 28 1.06 4.40 -23.63
C TRP A 28 0.68 3.83 -22.27
N TYR A 29 -0.60 3.54 -22.03
CA TYR A 29 -1.03 2.92 -20.78
C TYR A 29 -0.43 1.51 -20.58
N GLU A 30 -0.39 0.69 -21.61
CA GLU A 30 0.30 -0.61 -21.59
C GLU A 30 1.78 -0.49 -21.21
N TYR A 31 2.47 0.54 -21.75
CA TYR A 31 3.84 0.85 -21.34
C TYR A 31 3.92 1.26 -19.87
N LEU A 32 3.03 2.14 -19.38
CA LEU A 32 3.01 2.59 -17.99
C LEU A 32 2.68 1.44 -17.02
N ALA A 33 1.77 0.55 -17.38
CA ALA A 33 1.49 -0.65 -16.60
C ALA A 33 2.76 -1.50 -16.41
N ARG A 34 3.48 -1.83 -17.51
CA ARG A 34 4.76 -2.54 -17.42
C ARG A 34 5.83 -1.76 -16.66
N TYR A 35 5.93 -0.45 -16.86
CA TYR A 35 6.91 0.40 -16.20
C TYR A 35 6.72 0.40 -14.69
N HIS A 36 5.49 0.56 -14.21
CA HIS A 36 5.21 0.63 -12.78
C HIS A 36 5.18 -0.73 -12.10
N THR A 37 4.71 -1.78 -12.77
CA THR A 37 4.65 -3.14 -12.20
C THR A 37 5.93 -3.93 -12.40
N THR A 38 6.77 -3.55 -13.37
CA THR A 38 7.95 -4.32 -13.81
C THR A 38 7.63 -5.77 -14.22
N THR A 39 6.41 -6.01 -14.73
CA THR A 39 5.93 -7.30 -15.23
C THR A 39 5.49 -7.18 -16.69
N GLU A 40 5.28 -8.32 -17.37
CA GLU A 40 4.71 -8.38 -18.71
C GLU A 40 3.18 -8.52 -18.72
N LEU A 41 2.53 -8.37 -17.57
CA LEU A 41 1.08 -8.44 -17.46
C LEU A 41 0.41 -7.34 -18.30
N THR A 42 -0.60 -7.74 -19.05
CA THR A 42 -1.44 -6.81 -19.79
C THR A 42 -2.43 -6.09 -18.88
N PRO A 43 -2.95 -4.90 -19.27
CA PRO A 43 -4.00 -4.23 -18.51
C PRO A 43 -5.25 -5.09 -18.27
N ASP A 44 -5.61 -5.98 -19.21
CA ASP A 44 -6.74 -6.88 -19.04
C ASP A 44 -6.48 -7.96 -17.98
N GLU A 45 -5.28 -8.55 -17.95
CA GLU A 45 -4.88 -9.51 -16.92
C GLU A 45 -4.82 -8.86 -15.54
N ILE A 46 -4.27 -7.63 -15.46
CA ILE A 46 -4.20 -6.86 -14.19
C ILE A 46 -5.61 -6.55 -13.69
N HIS A 47 -6.54 -6.17 -14.57
CA HIS A 47 -7.93 -5.92 -14.22
C HIS A 47 -8.60 -7.16 -13.63
N GLU A 48 -8.41 -8.31 -14.27
CA GLU A 48 -8.97 -9.58 -13.82
C GLU A 48 -8.38 -10.02 -12.47
N ILE A 49 -7.08 -9.89 -12.28
CA ILE A 49 -6.43 -10.09 -10.97
C ILE A 49 -7.09 -9.19 -9.91
N GLY A 50 -7.33 -7.93 -10.26
CA GLY A 50 -7.99 -6.98 -9.37
C GLY A 50 -9.40 -7.44 -8.95
N LEU A 51 -10.21 -7.91 -9.89
CA LEU A 51 -11.56 -8.43 -9.61
C LEU A 51 -11.53 -9.66 -8.70
N GLN A 52 -10.61 -10.59 -8.95
CA GLN A 52 -10.42 -11.80 -8.13
C GLN A 52 -10.00 -11.45 -6.70
N GLU A 53 -9.05 -10.51 -6.54
CA GLU A 53 -8.61 -10.04 -5.23
C GLU A 53 -9.72 -9.29 -4.47
N VAL A 54 -10.49 -8.45 -5.14
CA VAL A 54 -11.67 -7.79 -4.55
C VAL A 54 -12.66 -8.84 -4.02
N ALA A 55 -12.96 -9.88 -4.80
CA ALA A 55 -13.87 -10.94 -4.37
C ALA A 55 -13.30 -11.75 -3.19
N ARG A 56 -12.01 -12.10 -3.21
CA ARG A 56 -11.33 -12.83 -2.13
C ARG A 56 -11.36 -12.02 -0.82
N ILE A 57 -10.91 -10.78 -0.87
CA ILE A 57 -10.83 -9.91 0.32
C ILE A 57 -12.24 -9.63 0.85
N ARG A 58 -13.22 -9.45 -0.02
CA ARG A 58 -14.62 -9.27 0.38
C ARG A 58 -15.13 -10.44 1.22
N ALA A 59 -14.84 -11.68 0.81
CA ALA A 59 -15.21 -12.87 1.58
C ALA A 59 -14.52 -12.90 2.96
N GLU A 60 -13.26 -12.50 3.05
CA GLU A 60 -12.55 -12.39 4.35
C GLU A 60 -13.14 -11.29 5.23
N MET A 61 -13.48 -10.13 4.67
CA MET A 61 -14.16 -9.05 5.41
C MET A 61 -15.54 -9.52 5.95
N GLU A 62 -16.31 -10.26 5.16
CA GLU A 62 -17.59 -10.83 5.58
C GLU A 62 -17.43 -11.85 6.72
N ALA A 63 -16.37 -12.66 6.70
CA ALA A 63 -16.04 -13.56 7.81
C ALA A 63 -15.69 -12.81 9.10
N VAL A 64 -15.00 -11.68 9.02
CA VAL A 64 -14.75 -10.81 10.19
C VAL A 64 -16.06 -10.22 10.71
N ILE A 65 -16.95 -9.76 9.85
CA ILE A 65 -18.27 -9.23 10.21
C ILE A 65 -19.09 -10.28 10.97
N GLU A 66 -19.09 -11.53 10.50
CA GLU A 66 -19.74 -12.65 11.16
C GLU A 66 -19.11 -12.89 12.56
N SER A 67 -17.79 -12.84 12.65
CA SER A 67 -17.05 -13.10 13.92
C SER A 67 -17.36 -12.11 15.03
N VAL A 68 -17.71 -10.86 14.69
CA VAL A 68 -18.12 -9.83 15.67
C VAL A 68 -19.62 -9.86 15.99
N GLY A 69 -20.38 -10.81 15.42
CA GLY A 69 -21.80 -10.97 15.66
C GLY A 69 -22.68 -9.85 15.11
N TRP A 70 -22.27 -9.20 14.00
CA TRP A 70 -23.06 -8.15 13.39
C TRP A 70 -24.31 -8.71 12.70
N GLU A 71 -25.48 -8.20 13.07
CA GLU A 71 -26.76 -8.69 12.54
C GLU A 71 -27.22 -7.99 11.23
N GLY A 72 -26.47 -6.95 10.79
CA GLY A 72 -26.76 -6.23 9.56
C GLY A 72 -26.04 -6.79 8.33
N ASP A 73 -26.27 -6.15 7.18
CA ASP A 73 -25.52 -6.43 5.96
C ASP A 73 -24.13 -5.75 5.96
N PHE A 74 -23.33 -6.05 4.95
CA PHE A 74 -21.99 -5.47 4.78
C PHE A 74 -22.02 -3.94 4.73
N ARG A 75 -22.97 -3.35 4.02
CA ARG A 75 -23.07 -1.89 3.88
C ARG A 75 -23.39 -1.22 5.22
N SER A 76 -24.29 -1.81 6.00
CA SER A 76 -24.62 -1.30 7.34
C SER A 76 -23.44 -1.41 8.31
N PHE A 77 -22.60 -2.43 8.16
CA PHE A 77 -21.36 -2.55 8.92
C PHE A 77 -20.35 -1.46 8.55
N LEU A 78 -20.16 -1.18 7.27
CA LEU A 78 -19.32 -0.07 6.83
C LEU A 78 -19.80 1.27 7.38
N GLU A 79 -21.12 1.48 7.41
CA GLU A 79 -21.69 2.70 7.97
C GLU A 79 -21.49 2.80 9.49
N HIS A 80 -21.62 1.67 10.20
CA HIS A 80 -21.28 1.59 11.62
C HIS A 80 -19.81 1.98 11.86
N LEU A 81 -18.89 1.46 11.08
CA LEU A 81 -17.47 1.80 11.20
C LEU A 81 -17.19 3.29 10.94
N ARG A 82 -17.92 3.92 10.03
CA ARG A 82 -17.77 5.34 9.71
C ARG A 82 -18.34 6.27 10.78
N THR A 83 -19.36 5.83 11.52
CA THR A 83 -20.19 6.74 12.33
C THR A 83 -20.11 6.51 13.83
N ASP A 84 -19.69 5.32 14.29
CA ASP A 84 -19.59 5.05 15.72
C ASP A 84 -18.34 5.74 16.31
N PRO A 85 -18.52 6.68 17.27
CA PRO A 85 -17.42 7.43 17.87
C PRO A 85 -16.37 6.58 18.57
N LYS A 86 -16.70 5.35 18.97
CA LYS A 86 -15.74 4.45 19.63
C LYS A 86 -14.49 4.18 18.79
N PHE A 87 -14.61 4.26 17.47
CA PHE A 87 -13.52 4.01 16.52
C PHE A 87 -12.60 5.20 16.31
N TYR A 88 -12.85 6.35 16.92
CA TYR A 88 -12.11 7.57 16.66
C TYR A 88 -11.51 8.14 17.95
N TYR A 89 -10.44 8.92 17.81
CA TYR A 89 -9.91 9.75 18.87
C TYR A 89 -10.56 11.14 18.82
N GLU A 90 -10.67 11.79 19.96
CA GLU A 90 -11.21 13.16 20.04
C GLU A 90 -10.20 14.20 19.59
N THR A 91 -8.91 13.92 19.80
CA THR A 91 -7.83 14.88 19.50
C THR A 91 -6.74 14.28 18.63
N GLY A 92 -6.09 15.16 17.85
CA GLY A 92 -4.92 14.77 17.05
C GLY A 92 -3.74 14.32 17.91
N GLU A 93 -3.61 14.83 19.15
CA GLU A 93 -2.53 14.39 20.05
C GLU A 93 -2.74 12.94 20.50
N GLU A 94 -3.95 12.54 20.87
CA GLU A 94 -4.26 11.14 21.20
C GLU A 94 -4.00 10.22 20.02
N LEU A 95 -4.42 10.62 18.82
CA LEU A 95 -4.16 9.88 17.58
C LEU A 95 -2.65 9.73 17.33
N LEU A 96 -1.85 10.80 17.50
CA LEU A 96 -0.40 10.75 17.34
C LEU A 96 0.25 9.81 18.36
N GLN A 97 -0.19 9.85 19.62
CA GLN A 97 0.33 8.95 20.65
C GLN A 97 0.00 7.49 20.34
N ALA A 98 -1.18 7.19 19.79
CA ALA A 98 -1.54 5.84 19.36
C ALA A 98 -0.64 5.32 18.23
N TYR A 99 -0.34 6.14 17.21
CA TYR A 99 0.63 5.78 16.16
C TYR A 99 2.03 5.51 16.73
N ARG A 100 2.48 6.33 17.68
CA ARG A 100 3.80 6.14 18.34
C ARG A 100 3.83 4.86 19.18
N ALA A 101 2.77 4.59 19.93
CA ALA A 101 2.65 3.40 20.77
C ALA A 101 2.67 2.14 19.90
N MET A 102 1.83 2.08 18.86
CA MET A 102 1.79 0.96 17.91
C MET A 102 3.13 0.73 17.22
N SER A 103 3.77 1.80 16.72
CA SER A 103 5.09 1.69 16.10
C SER A 103 6.12 1.09 17.05
N LYS A 104 6.06 1.44 18.34
CA LYS A 104 6.99 0.90 19.35
C LYS A 104 6.66 -0.54 19.74
N GLU A 105 5.40 -0.92 19.71
CA GLU A 105 4.96 -2.29 19.94
C GLU A 105 5.47 -3.22 18.83
N ILE A 106 5.33 -2.81 17.57
CA ILE A 106 5.79 -3.56 16.39
C ILE A 106 7.31 -3.79 16.44
N ASP A 107 8.12 -2.82 16.92
CA ASP A 107 9.56 -2.97 17.05
C ASP A 107 9.97 -4.25 17.80
N ALA A 108 9.17 -4.69 18.79
CA ALA A 108 9.48 -5.86 19.61
C ALA A 108 9.39 -7.18 18.83
N TYR A 109 8.62 -7.22 17.75
CA TYR A 109 8.44 -8.42 16.92
C TYR A 109 9.47 -8.53 15.79
N MET A 110 10.18 -7.45 15.45
CA MET A 110 11.12 -7.43 14.33
C MET A 110 12.16 -8.57 14.38
N PRO A 111 12.76 -8.94 15.52
CA PRO A 111 13.73 -10.06 15.58
C PRO A 111 13.12 -11.44 15.29
N THR A 112 11.80 -11.58 15.28
CA THR A 112 11.12 -12.83 14.90
C THR A 112 10.98 -13.00 13.40
N LEU A 113 11.08 -11.91 12.64
CA LEU A 113 10.87 -11.85 11.19
C LEU A 113 12.13 -11.52 10.38
N PHE A 114 13.16 -10.98 11.02
CA PHE A 114 14.40 -10.51 10.36
C PHE A 114 15.63 -10.81 11.22
N ASN A 115 16.75 -11.11 10.57
CA ASN A 115 18.07 -11.16 11.22
C ASN A 115 18.77 -9.79 11.13
N LYS A 116 18.44 -8.99 10.10
CA LYS A 116 19.08 -7.68 9.85
C LYS A 116 18.13 -6.54 10.15
N MET A 117 18.60 -5.59 10.97
CA MET A 117 17.89 -4.35 11.28
C MET A 117 18.66 -3.16 10.72
N PRO A 118 17.96 -2.11 10.22
CA PRO A 118 18.63 -0.88 9.82
C PRO A 118 19.23 -0.17 11.03
N ARG A 119 20.36 0.50 10.82
CA ARG A 119 21.01 1.34 11.83
C ARG A 119 20.29 2.68 11.99
N ALA A 120 19.67 3.16 10.92
CA ALA A 120 18.94 4.42 10.94
C ALA A 120 17.69 4.29 11.83
N PRO A 121 17.49 5.18 12.81
CA PRO A 121 16.24 5.24 13.56
C PRO A 121 15.14 5.92 12.75
N TYR A 122 13.90 5.80 13.22
CA TYR A 122 12.78 6.58 12.72
C TYR A 122 11.98 7.24 13.84
N GLY A 123 11.14 8.20 13.46
CA GLY A 123 10.19 8.84 14.36
C GLY A 123 8.83 8.99 13.71
N VAL A 124 7.78 9.10 14.53
CA VAL A 124 6.41 9.37 14.09
C VAL A 124 6.08 10.83 14.40
N ILE A 125 5.77 11.61 13.37
CA ILE A 125 5.50 13.04 13.46
C ILE A 125 4.26 13.44 12.66
N PRO A 126 3.59 14.56 13.01
CA PRO A 126 2.43 15.00 12.25
C PRO A 126 2.81 15.54 10.86
N ILE A 127 1.91 15.34 9.89
CA ILE A 127 1.93 16.10 8.64
C ILE A 127 1.70 17.58 8.97
N PRO A 128 2.45 18.52 8.36
CA PRO A 128 2.20 19.94 8.56
C PRO A 128 0.74 20.34 8.27
N MET A 129 0.13 21.10 9.19
CA MET A 129 -1.31 21.42 9.11
C MET A 129 -1.71 22.17 7.85
N GLU A 130 -0.77 22.89 7.22
CA GLU A 130 -1.01 23.59 5.96
C GLU A 130 -1.26 22.65 4.78
N SER A 131 -0.65 21.45 4.80
CA SER A 131 -0.79 20.44 3.75
C SER A 131 -1.74 19.29 4.14
N ALA A 132 -1.97 19.06 5.44
CA ALA A 132 -2.73 17.93 5.95
C ALA A 132 -4.14 17.76 5.31
N PRO A 133 -4.93 18.83 5.05
CA PRO A 133 -6.25 18.71 4.41
C PRO A 133 -6.21 18.11 2.99
N TYR A 134 -5.06 18.21 2.31
CA TYR A 134 -4.88 17.82 0.91
C TYR A 134 -3.93 16.63 0.75
N THR A 135 -3.52 16.04 1.87
CA THR A 135 -2.55 14.92 1.89
C THR A 135 -3.25 13.63 2.30
N THR A 136 -2.75 12.50 1.82
CA THR A 136 -3.18 11.15 2.22
C THR A 136 -3.08 10.91 3.73
N THR A 137 -3.54 9.76 4.21
CA THR A 137 -3.58 9.41 5.64
C THR A 137 -2.19 9.38 6.28
N ALA A 138 -1.17 8.95 5.55
CA ALA A 138 0.22 8.94 5.99
C ALA A 138 1.19 8.83 4.83
N TYR A 139 2.48 9.06 5.10
CA TYR A 139 3.57 8.72 4.20
C TYR A 139 4.88 8.61 4.96
N TYR A 140 5.81 7.86 4.41
CA TYR A 140 7.17 7.74 4.94
C TYR A 140 8.15 8.63 4.18
N ASN A 141 9.08 9.24 4.93
CA ASN A 141 10.20 10.01 4.39
C ASN A 141 11.51 9.41 4.87
N SER A 142 12.34 8.95 3.94
CA SER A 142 13.56 8.21 4.21
C SER A 142 14.61 9.01 4.99
N PRO A 143 15.55 8.32 5.68
CA PRO A 143 16.67 8.96 6.34
C PRO A 143 17.53 9.74 5.35
N SER A 144 18.17 10.78 5.85
CA SER A 144 19.19 11.52 5.12
C SER A 144 20.30 11.95 6.08
N LYS A 145 21.41 12.51 5.56
CA LYS A 145 22.54 12.88 6.41
C LYS A 145 22.09 13.78 7.57
N GLY A 146 22.25 13.27 8.80
CA GLY A 146 21.90 13.99 10.03
C GLY A 146 20.40 14.03 10.36
N ARG A 147 19.57 13.28 9.64
CA ARG A 147 18.12 13.21 9.88
C ARG A 147 17.65 11.74 9.89
N PRO A 148 16.84 11.31 10.88
CA PRO A 148 16.23 9.98 10.89
C PRO A 148 15.17 9.83 9.79
N GLY A 149 14.66 8.62 9.59
CA GLY A 149 13.43 8.40 8.85
C GLY A 149 12.23 9.00 9.57
N TYR A 150 11.21 9.44 8.83
CA TYR A 150 9.98 9.93 9.44
C TYR A 150 8.74 9.27 8.81
N TYR A 151 7.95 8.68 9.67
CA TYR A 151 6.58 8.34 9.41
C TYR A 151 5.71 9.57 9.71
N TYR A 152 5.13 10.17 8.69
CA TYR A 152 4.25 11.33 8.79
C TYR A 152 2.81 10.86 8.90
N ALA A 153 2.15 11.15 10.02
CA ALA A 153 0.74 10.83 10.26
C ALA A 153 -0.15 12.06 10.07
N ASN A 154 -1.27 11.89 9.38
CA ASN A 154 -2.23 12.97 9.16
C ASN A 154 -3.16 13.09 10.37
N LEU A 155 -3.03 14.18 11.10
CA LEU A 155 -3.85 14.47 12.28
C LEU A 155 -5.03 15.42 12.00
N TYR A 156 -5.21 15.82 10.74
CA TYR A 156 -6.34 16.66 10.35
C TYR A 156 -7.64 15.86 10.42
N LYS A 157 -8.62 16.41 11.15
CA LYS A 157 -9.92 15.76 11.43
C LYS A 157 -9.75 14.36 12.02
N PRO A 158 -9.28 14.22 13.27
CA PRO A 158 -9.05 12.92 13.91
C PRO A 158 -10.32 12.05 13.97
N GLU A 159 -11.50 12.68 13.99
CA GLU A 159 -12.80 12.01 13.89
C GLU A 159 -13.07 11.32 12.53
N THR A 160 -12.14 11.42 11.58
CA THR A 160 -12.17 10.72 10.28
C THR A 160 -11.03 9.71 10.14
N ARG A 161 -10.25 9.49 11.20
CA ARG A 161 -9.06 8.62 11.23
C ARG A 161 -9.28 7.48 12.20
N PRO A 162 -9.82 6.34 11.74
CA PRO A 162 -10.24 5.28 12.65
C PRO A 162 -9.07 4.57 13.31
N LYS A 163 -9.28 4.18 14.58
CA LYS A 163 -8.30 3.47 15.40
C LYS A 163 -7.84 2.16 14.77
N TYR A 164 -8.75 1.43 14.15
CA TYR A 164 -8.49 0.14 13.52
C TYR A 164 -7.60 0.20 12.25
N GLU A 165 -7.29 1.39 11.75
CA GLU A 165 -6.32 1.57 10.66
C GLU A 165 -4.89 1.84 11.18
N ILE A 166 -4.72 2.12 12.48
CA ILE A 166 -3.41 2.46 13.05
C ILE A 166 -2.42 1.30 12.95
N PRO A 167 -2.78 0.04 13.28
CA PRO A 167 -1.84 -1.07 13.20
C PRO A 167 -1.31 -1.28 11.77
N VAL A 168 -2.20 -1.45 10.80
CA VAL A 168 -1.82 -1.72 9.41
C VAL A 168 -0.98 -0.59 8.81
N LEU A 169 -1.33 0.66 9.09
CA LEU A 169 -0.62 1.82 8.58
C LEU A 169 0.77 1.95 9.21
N SER A 170 0.90 1.63 10.51
CA SER A 170 2.19 1.64 11.21
C SER A 170 3.14 0.56 10.68
N VAL A 171 2.62 -0.62 10.36
CA VAL A 171 3.39 -1.68 9.67
C VAL A 171 3.87 -1.22 8.30
N HIS A 172 3.01 -0.57 7.51
CA HIS A 172 3.32 -0.12 6.16
C HIS A 172 4.40 0.97 6.15
N GLU A 173 4.22 2.03 6.93
CA GLU A 173 5.07 3.23 6.87
C GLU A 173 6.34 3.10 7.71
N ALA A 174 6.26 2.40 8.86
CA ALA A 174 7.40 2.23 9.75
C ALA A 174 8.10 0.87 9.50
N VAL A 175 8.01 -0.04 10.44
CA VAL A 175 8.63 -1.37 10.36
C VAL A 175 7.55 -2.46 10.42
N PRO A 176 7.70 -3.54 9.65
CA PRO A 176 8.77 -3.88 8.71
C PRO A 176 8.65 -3.23 7.31
N GLY A 177 7.73 -2.29 7.11
CA GLY A 177 7.44 -1.67 5.82
C GLY A 177 8.53 -0.71 5.31
N HIS A 178 8.12 0.49 4.92
CA HIS A 178 8.99 1.44 4.19
C HIS A 178 10.27 1.81 4.94
N HIS A 179 10.19 2.10 6.25
CA HIS A 179 11.40 2.45 6.98
C HIS A 179 12.43 1.33 6.94
N HIS A 180 12.02 0.10 7.22
CA HIS A 180 12.92 -1.05 7.25
C HIS A 180 13.56 -1.29 5.88
N GLN A 181 12.77 -1.42 4.84
CA GLN A 181 13.22 -1.72 3.47
C GLN A 181 14.14 -0.62 2.91
N ILE A 182 13.72 0.65 2.99
CA ILE A 182 14.46 1.76 2.38
C ILE A 182 15.74 2.04 3.15
N SER A 183 15.74 1.94 4.47
CA SER A 183 16.93 2.14 5.27
C SER A 183 17.97 1.05 5.03
N LEU A 184 17.58 -0.22 4.93
CA LEU A 184 18.51 -1.30 4.55
C LEU A 184 19.11 -1.06 3.15
N ALA A 185 18.29 -0.63 2.18
CA ALA A 185 18.79 -0.30 0.85
C ALA A 185 19.82 0.84 0.87
N GLN A 186 19.59 1.89 1.67
CA GLN A 186 20.55 3.00 1.82
C GLN A 186 21.82 2.61 2.56
N GLU A 187 21.78 1.57 3.38
CA GLU A 187 22.91 1.04 4.15
C GLU A 187 23.72 -0.03 3.43
N MET A 188 23.34 -0.42 2.20
CA MET A 188 24.11 -1.38 1.40
C MET A 188 25.55 -0.91 1.21
N GLU A 189 26.49 -1.86 1.34
CA GLU A 189 27.91 -1.65 1.14
C GLU A 189 28.39 -2.25 -0.20
N ASN A 190 29.46 -1.73 -0.75
CA ASN A 190 30.10 -2.23 -1.97
C ASN A 190 29.19 -2.22 -3.23
N VAL A 191 28.20 -1.35 -3.27
CA VAL A 191 27.34 -1.10 -4.43
C VAL A 191 27.53 0.33 -4.94
N PRO A 192 27.31 0.60 -6.24
CA PRO A 192 27.29 1.96 -6.75
C PRO A 192 26.23 2.81 -6.01
N GLU A 193 26.53 4.07 -5.75
CA GLU A 193 25.70 4.95 -4.91
C GLU A 193 24.25 5.05 -5.41
N PHE A 194 24.02 5.09 -6.74
CA PHE A 194 22.67 5.16 -7.29
C PHE A 194 21.78 3.97 -6.89
N ARG A 195 22.37 2.79 -6.64
CA ARG A 195 21.64 1.58 -6.23
C ARG A 195 20.96 1.72 -4.88
N LYS A 196 21.50 2.55 -3.99
CA LYS A 196 20.95 2.81 -2.65
C LYS A 196 19.67 3.66 -2.69
N TYR A 197 19.49 4.42 -3.78
CA TYR A 197 18.37 5.36 -3.94
C TYR A 197 17.48 5.03 -5.13
N LEU A 198 17.83 3.98 -5.89
CA LEU A 198 16.98 3.51 -6.98
C LEU A 198 15.68 2.95 -6.40
N SER A 199 14.55 3.31 -7.00
CA SER A 199 13.23 2.89 -6.55
C SER A 199 12.43 2.31 -7.72
N PHE A 200 12.07 1.03 -7.60
CA PHE A 200 11.05 0.40 -8.43
C PHE A 200 9.77 0.35 -7.62
N THR A 201 8.74 1.04 -8.09
CA THR A 201 7.49 1.23 -7.32
C THR A 201 6.87 -0.10 -6.90
N ALA A 202 6.87 -1.10 -7.80
CA ALA A 202 6.31 -2.43 -7.48
C ALA A 202 7.07 -3.15 -6.36
N PHE A 203 8.39 -2.96 -6.25
CA PHE A 203 9.15 -3.52 -5.14
C PHE A 203 8.86 -2.78 -3.84
N VAL A 204 8.97 -1.44 -3.84
CA VAL A 204 8.86 -0.62 -2.62
C VAL A 204 7.44 -0.67 -2.04
N GLU A 205 6.44 -0.45 -2.88
CA GLU A 205 5.04 -0.46 -2.45
C GLU A 205 4.50 -1.89 -2.26
N GLY A 206 4.98 -2.82 -3.10
CA GLY A 206 4.69 -4.25 -2.93
C GLY A 206 5.22 -4.79 -1.62
N TRP A 207 6.43 -4.38 -1.20
CA TRP A 207 6.98 -4.70 0.11
C TRP A 207 6.15 -4.08 1.24
N GLY A 208 5.79 -2.79 1.15
CA GLY A 208 4.93 -2.14 2.14
C GLY A 208 3.62 -2.89 2.33
N LEU A 209 2.94 -3.25 1.23
CA LEU A 209 1.69 -3.99 1.29
C LEU A 209 1.87 -5.46 1.73
N TYR A 210 2.98 -6.11 1.35
CA TYR A 210 3.34 -7.43 1.87
C TYR A 210 3.57 -7.39 3.38
N SER A 211 4.23 -6.35 3.87
CA SER A 211 4.50 -6.16 5.29
C SER A 211 3.21 -6.09 6.12
N GLU A 212 2.14 -5.52 5.58
CA GLU A 212 0.82 -5.49 6.23
C GLU A 212 0.31 -6.90 6.58
N GLN A 213 0.64 -7.94 5.78
CA GLN A 213 0.28 -9.34 6.07
C GLN A 213 1.09 -9.91 7.25
N LEU A 214 2.29 -9.42 7.49
CA LEU A 214 3.15 -9.90 8.57
C LEU A 214 2.59 -9.56 9.96
N GLY A 215 1.71 -8.55 10.04
CA GLY A 215 1.01 -8.18 11.26
C GLY A 215 0.21 -9.32 11.89
N GLU A 216 -0.27 -10.29 11.11
CA GLU A 216 -0.94 -11.48 11.63
C GLU A 216 0.01 -12.32 12.49
N SER A 217 1.23 -12.56 12.02
CA SER A 217 2.23 -13.32 12.78
C SER A 217 2.75 -12.60 14.02
N MET A 218 2.54 -11.28 14.09
CA MET A 218 2.85 -10.45 15.26
C MET A 218 1.69 -10.38 16.27
N GLY A 219 0.50 -10.87 15.94
CA GLY A 219 -0.69 -10.76 16.78
C GLY A 219 -1.29 -9.35 16.89
N ILE A 220 -0.86 -8.41 16.04
CA ILE A 220 -1.36 -7.02 16.08
C ILE A 220 -2.74 -6.83 15.45
N TYR A 221 -3.30 -7.89 14.87
CA TYR A 221 -4.65 -7.95 14.32
C TYR A 221 -5.56 -8.94 15.08
N ASP A 222 -5.24 -9.22 16.35
CA ASP A 222 -6.06 -10.11 17.20
C ASP A 222 -7.43 -9.49 17.49
N ASP A 223 -7.56 -8.15 17.52
CA ASP A 223 -8.86 -7.49 17.50
C ASP A 223 -9.48 -7.61 16.08
N PRO A 224 -10.71 -8.13 15.96
CA PRO A 224 -11.38 -8.25 14.66
C PRO A 224 -11.53 -6.93 13.90
N TYR A 225 -11.63 -5.81 14.59
CA TYR A 225 -11.69 -4.48 13.95
C TYR A 225 -10.33 -4.10 13.36
N ASP A 226 -9.21 -4.40 14.02
CA ASP A 226 -7.86 -4.18 13.47
C ASP A 226 -7.62 -5.09 12.26
N LYS A 227 -8.09 -6.34 12.30
CA LYS A 227 -8.11 -7.23 11.13
C LYS A 227 -8.93 -6.65 9.99
N PHE A 228 -10.11 -6.10 10.28
CA PHE A 228 -10.93 -5.43 9.26
C PHE A 228 -10.23 -4.18 8.70
N GLY A 229 -9.47 -3.46 9.52
CA GLY A 229 -8.60 -2.36 9.10
C GLY A 229 -7.54 -2.81 8.09
N GLN A 230 -6.83 -3.90 8.38
CA GLN A 230 -5.87 -4.51 7.46
C GLN A 230 -6.54 -4.92 6.13
N LEU A 231 -7.69 -5.60 6.20
CA LEU A 231 -8.46 -5.99 5.01
C LEU A 231 -8.97 -4.78 4.22
N THR A 232 -9.32 -3.67 4.88
CA THR A 232 -9.70 -2.41 4.22
C THR A 232 -8.53 -1.86 3.39
N TYR A 233 -7.30 -1.94 3.89
CA TYR A 233 -6.11 -1.50 3.17
C TYR A 233 -5.77 -2.46 2.02
N ASP A 234 -5.93 -3.75 2.21
CA ASP A 234 -5.75 -4.75 1.16
C ASP A 234 -6.81 -4.59 0.05
N MET A 235 -8.08 -4.41 0.42
CA MET A 235 -9.20 -4.12 -0.49
C MET A 235 -8.93 -2.84 -1.31
N TRP A 236 -8.48 -1.79 -0.66
CA TRP A 236 -8.15 -0.54 -1.35
C TRP A 236 -7.16 -0.77 -2.49
N ARG A 237 -6.08 -1.54 -2.23
CA ARG A 237 -5.06 -1.82 -3.25
C ARG A 237 -5.54 -2.80 -4.32
N ALA A 238 -6.43 -3.71 -4.00
CA ALA A 238 -7.10 -4.56 -5.00
C ALA A 238 -8.01 -3.73 -5.93
N ILE A 239 -8.82 -2.83 -5.38
CA ILE A 239 -9.69 -1.93 -6.16
C ILE A 239 -8.86 -1.04 -7.09
N ARG A 240 -7.65 -0.61 -6.68
CA ARG A 240 -6.75 0.17 -7.55
C ARG A 240 -6.47 -0.53 -8.88
N LEU A 241 -6.28 -1.85 -8.89
CA LEU A 241 -6.07 -2.63 -10.12
C LEU A 241 -7.25 -2.51 -11.07
N VAL A 242 -8.47 -2.57 -10.52
CA VAL A 242 -9.71 -2.52 -11.28
C VAL A 242 -9.99 -1.11 -11.80
N VAL A 243 -9.85 -0.10 -10.94
CA VAL A 243 -10.22 1.29 -11.26
C VAL A 243 -9.20 1.95 -12.20
N ASP A 244 -7.90 1.76 -11.96
CA ASP A 244 -6.86 2.35 -12.82
C ASP A 244 -6.95 1.80 -14.24
N THR A 245 -7.01 0.46 -14.40
CA THR A 245 -7.22 -0.18 -15.70
C THR A 245 -8.60 0.14 -16.29
N GLY A 246 -9.62 0.25 -15.43
CA GLY A 246 -10.98 0.63 -15.81
C GLY A 246 -11.01 2.00 -16.49
N MET A 247 -10.49 3.02 -15.83
CA MET A 247 -10.48 4.39 -16.35
C MET A 247 -9.55 4.57 -17.55
N HIS A 248 -8.33 4.02 -17.48
CA HIS A 248 -7.29 4.30 -18.46
C HIS A 248 -7.28 3.36 -19.67
N TYR A 249 -7.93 2.21 -19.59
CA TYR A 249 -7.91 1.21 -20.67
C TYR A 249 -9.31 0.76 -21.12
N LYS A 250 -10.26 0.64 -20.18
CA LYS A 250 -11.61 0.12 -20.45
C LYS A 250 -12.68 1.20 -20.62
N GLY A 251 -12.34 2.49 -20.45
CA GLY A 251 -13.24 3.62 -20.67
C GLY A 251 -14.23 3.88 -19.52
N TRP A 252 -13.90 3.46 -18.31
CA TRP A 252 -14.69 3.79 -17.13
C TRP A 252 -14.70 5.30 -16.86
N THR A 253 -15.81 5.76 -16.36
CA THR A 253 -15.96 7.10 -15.83
C THR A 253 -15.31 7.21 -14.44
N ARG A 254 -15.04 8.44 -14.02
CA ARG A 254 -14.60 8.74 -12.65
C ARG A 254 -15.59 8.20 -11.60
N GLN A 255 -16.92 8.30 -11.89
CA GLN A 255 -17.96 7.90 -10.95
C GLN A 255 -17.98 6.37 -10.74
N GLU A 256 -17.81 5.57 -11.80
CA GLU A 256 -17.70 4.11 -11.66
C GLU A 256 -16.55 3.71 -10.72
N GLY A 257 -15.41 4.41 -10.79
CA GLY A 257 -14.31 4.21 -9.85
C GLY A 257 -14.68 4.57 -8.41
N VAL A 258 -15.35 5.70 -8.20
CA VAL A 258 -15.83 6.13 -6.87
C VAL A 258 -16.82 5.13 -6.30
N ASP A 259 -17.77 4.67 -7.10
CA ASP A 259 -18.83 3.73 -6.67
C ASP A 259 -18.24 2.41 -6.19
N LEU A 260 -17.27 1.84 -6.92
CA LEU A 260 -16.60 0.60 -6.52
C LEU A 260 -15.92 0.72 -5.15
N PHE A 261 -15.28 1.85 -4.85
CA PHE A 261 -14.71 2.12 -3.53
C PHE A 261 -15.77 2.24 -2.43
N LEU A 262 -16.85 2.98 -2.67
CA LEU A 262 -17.93 3.16 -1.71
C LEU A 262 -18.64 1.85 -1.35
N GLU A 263 -18.74 0.94 -2.30
CA GLU A 263 -19.37 -0.37 -2.13
C GLU A 263 -18.50 -1.35 -1.30
N ASN A 264 -17.19 -1.15 -1.26
CA ASN A 264 -16.26 -2.14 -0.71
C ASN A 264 -15.40 -1.63 0.44
N THR A 265 -15.43 -0.35 0.78
CA THR A 265 -14.58 0.21 1.87
C THR A 265 -15.35 1.16 2.79
N ALA A 266 -14.91 1.28 4.03
CA ALA A 266 -15.42 2.26 4.99
C ALA A 266 -14.78 3.66 4.82
N LYS A 267 -13.97 3.87 3.77
CA LYS A 267 -13.32 5.16 3.50
C LYS A 267 -14.31 6.29 3.28
N THR A 268 -13.92 7.51 3.65
CA THR A 268 -14.76 8.68 3.46
C THR A 268 -14.90 9.05 1.97
N PRO A 269 -16.02 9.63 1.53
CA PRO A 269 -16.16 10.10 0.14
C PRO A 269 -15.06 11.08 -0.28
N LEU A 270 -14.53 11.88 0.66
CA LEU A 270 -13.45 12.82 0.38
C LEU A 270 -12.14 12.08 0.08
N ASP A 271 -11.77 11.07 0.90
CA ASP A 271 -10.56 10.28 0.69
C ASP A 271 -10.64 9.54 -0.65
N ILE A 272 -11.79 8.92 -0.95
CA ILE A 272 -12.03 8.23 -2.23
C ILE A 272 -11.89 9.20 -3.41
N SER A 273 -12.49 10.39 -3.32
CA SER A 273 -12.41 11.41 -4.37
C SER A 273 -10.97 11.81 -4.66
N ASN A 274 -10.19 12.08 -3.61
CA ASN A 274 -8.78 12.48 -3.73
C ASN A 274 -7.94 11.37 -4.36
N GLU A 275 -8.21 10.12 -4.01
CA GLU A 275 -7.48 8.97 -4.57
C GLU A 275 -7.82 8.73 -6.04
N ILE A 276 -9.09 8.80 -6.42
CA ILE A 276 -9.49 8.67 -7.84
C ILE A 276 -8.85 9.78 -8.68
N ASP A 277 -8.84 11.01 -8.19
CA ASP A 277 -8.22 12.14 -8.90
C ASP A 277 -6.70 11.96 -9.03
N ARG A 278 -6.06 11.35 -8.02
CA ARG A 278 -4.65 10.97 -8.08
C ARG A 278 -4.40 9.90 -9.16
N TYR A 279 -5.26 8.87 -9.27
CA TYR A 279 -5.09 7.83 -10.31
C TYR A 279 -5.29 8.41 -11.71
N ILE A 280 -6.25 9.30 -11.91
CA ILE A 280 -6.45 10.01 -13.17
C ILE A 280 -5.18 10.79 -13.57
N ALA A 281 -4.55 11.45 -12.60
CA ALA A 281 -3.35 12.26 -12.83
C ALA A 281 -2.06 11.42 -12.99
N TRP A 282 -2.05 10.15 -12.55
CA TRP A 282 -0.84 9.30 -12.54
C TRP A 282 -1.14 7.88 -13.00
N PRO A 283 -1.43 7.68 -14.30
CA PRO A 283 -1.84 6.40 -14.86
C PRO A 283 -0.84 5.27 -14.60
N GLY A 284 -1.32 4.12 -14.15
CA GLY A 284 -0.55 2.90 -13.95
C GLY A 284 0.23 2.83 -12.62
N GLN A 285 0.48 3.95 -11.93
CA GLN A 285 1.23 3.92 -10.67
C GLN A 285 0.50 3.11 -9.59
N ALA A 286 -0.82 3.23 -9.54
CA ALA A 286 -1.65 2.56 -8.55
C ALA A 286 -1.60 1.02 -8.65
N LEU A 287 -1.20 0.46 -9.80
CA LEU A 287 -1.09 -0.98 -10.04
C LEU A 287 0.07 -1.62 -9.26
N ALA A 288 1.11 -0.87 -9.02
CA ALA A 288 2.39 -1.36 -8.50
C ALA A 288 2.25 -2.05 -7.12
N TYR A 289 1.39 -1.52 -6.25
CA TYR A 289 1.19 -1.98 -4.88
C TYR A 289 0.78 -3.45 -4.80
N LYS A 290 -0.38 -3.76 -5.38
CA LYS A 290 -0.96 -5.10 -5.29
C LYS A 290 -0.20 -6.11 -6.13
N ILE A 291 0.23 -5.74 -7.33
CA ILE A 291 1.05 -6.62 -8.19
C ILE A 291 2.37 -6.95 -7.49
N GLY A 292 3.02 -5.97 -6.86
CA GLY A 292 4.24 -6.19 -6.09
C GLY A 292 4.03 -7.13 -4.90
N GLN A 293 2.98 -6.90 -4.10
CA GLN A 293 2.61 -7.77 -2.98
C GLN A 293 2.40 -9.22 -3.42
N LEU A 294 1.55 -9.43 -4.44
CA LEU A 294 1.23 -10.76 -4.94
C LEU A 294 2.47 -11.52 -5.40
N LYS A 295 3.40 -10.83 -6.10
CA LYS A 295 4.66 -11.44 -6.53
C LYS A 295 5.55 -11.82 -5.32
N ILE A 296 5.70 -10.96 -4.33
CA ILE A 296 6.50 -11.25 -3.13
C ILE A 296 5.88 -12.43 -2.36
N MET A 297 4.55 -12.51 -2.24
CA MET A 297 3.86 -13.63 -1.61
C MET A 297 4.05 -14.93 -2.39
N GLU A 298 3.88 -14.90 -3.71
CA GLU A 298 4.13 -16.05 -4.61
C GLU A 298 5.55 -16.59 -4.42
N LEU A 299 6.55 -15.73 -4.40
CA LEU A 299 7.95 -16.10 -4.25
C LEU A 299 8.26 -16.67 -2.85
N ARG A 300 7.62 -16.12 -1.80
CA ARG A 300 7.70 -16.68 -0.45
C ARG A 300 7.14 -18.10 -0.40
N ASP A 301 5.96 -18.29 -0.96
CA ASP A 301 5.27 -19.57 -0.92
C ASP A 301 6.01 -20.62 -1.78
N LYS A 302 6.55 -20.23 -2.93
CA LYS A 302 7.46 -21.03 -3.77
C LYS A 302 8.71 -21.48 -2.97
N SER A 303 9.32 -20.56 -2.22
CA SER A 303 10.49 -20.87 -1.40
C SER A 303 10.15 -21.84 -0.27
N LYS A 304 9.02 -21.62 0.40
CA LYS A 304 8.53 -22.49 1.48
C LYS A 304 8.22 -23.90 0.97
N GLU A 305 7.58 -24.02 -0.19
CA GLU A 305 7.29 -25.32 -0.80
C GLU A 305 8.56 -26.04 -1.21
N ALA A 306 9.53 -25.35 -1.82
CA ALA A 306 10.77 -25.95 -2.31
C ALA A 306 11.74 -26.36 -1.21
N LEU A 307 11.82 -25.63 -0.10
CA LEU A 307 12.75 -25.84 1.00
C LEU A 307 12.18 -26.67 2.16
N GLY A 308 10.84 -26.74 2.28
CA GLY A 308 10.20 -27.49 3.37
C GLY A 308 10.68 -27.04 4.76
N ASP A 309 11.15 -27.99 5.58
CA ASP A 309 11.63 -27.72 6.94
C ASP A 309 12.91 -26.86 7.01
N LYS A 310 13.60 -26.65 5.88
CA LYS A 310 14.76 -25.75 5.81
C LYS A 310 14.36 -24.27 5.58
N PHE A 311 13.10 -23.98 5.27
CA PHE A 311 12.65 -22.61 5.06
C PHE A 311 12.64 -21.83 6.36
N ASP A 312 13.41 -20.73 6.40
CA ASP A 312 13.34 -19.72 7.47
C ASP A 312 12.85 -18.39 6.88
N ILE A 313 11.79 -17.86 7.45
CA ILE A 313 11.19 -16.61 6.99
C ILE A 313 12.15 -15.41 7.14
N LYS A 314 13.04 -15.43 8.14
CA LYS A 314 14.03 -14.38 8.36
C LYS A 314 15.09 -14.38 7.27
N ASP A 315 15.57 -15.58 6.89
CA ASP A 315 16.55 -15.72 5.82
C ASP A 315 15.95 -15.30 4.47
N TYR A 316 14.69 -15.66 4.23
CA TYR A 316 13.96 -15.22 3.03
C TYR A 316 13.83 -13.68 2.98
N HIS A 317 13.38 -13.04 4.06
CA HIS A 317 13.24 -11.60 4.11
C HIS A 317 14.58 -10.87 3.94
N ASP A 318 15.61 -11.31 4.69
CA ASP A 318 16.95 -10.74 4.59
C ASP A 318 17.53 -10.89 3.19
N HIS A 319 17.25 -12.02 2.52
CA HIS A 319 17.72 -12.27 1.15
C HIS A 319 17.07 -11.27 0.17
N ILE A 320 15.73 -11.18 0.13
CA ILE A 320 15.06 -10.33 -0.84
C ILE A 320 15.33 -8.83 -0.61
N LEU A 321 15.55 -8.40 0.63
CA LEU A 321 15.89 -7.02 0.96
C LEU A 321 17.36 -6.68 0.72
N SER A 322 18.24 -7.68 0.62
CA SER A 322 19.70 -7.47 0.46
C SER A 322 20.09 -6.82 -0.86
N PHE A 323 19.21 -6.86 -1.86
CA PHE A 323 19.46 -6.29 -3.19
C PHE A 323 19.00 -4.83 -3.33
N GLY A 324 18.38 -4.26 -2.28
CA GLY A 324 17.67 -2.99 -2.39
C GLY A 324 16.46 -3.11 -3.34
N SER A 325 15.98 -1.97 -3.86
CA SER A 325 14.87 -2.00 -4.81
C SER A 325 15.31 -2.51 -6.18
N ILE A 326 14.66 -3.59 -6.66
CA ILE A 326 14.91 -4.23 -7.97
C ILE A 326 13.59 -4.53 -8.69
N PRO A 327 13.60 -4.70 -10.03
CA PRO A 327 12.43 -5.17 -10.77
C PRO A 327 11.96 -6.54 -10.30
N LEU A 328 10.64 -6.82 -10.36
CA LEU A 328 10.06 -8.07 -9.86
C LEU A 328 10.56 -9.31 -10.60
N ASN A 329 10.85 -9.21 -11.89
CA ASN A 329 11.45 -10.33 -12.64
C ASN A 329 12.88 -10.66 -12.16
N ILE A 330 13.66 -9.64 -11.80
CA ILE A 330 15.00 -9.84 -11.21
C ILE A 330 14.86 -10.38 -9.78
N LEU A 331 13.85 -9.94 -9.03
CA LEU A 331 13.56 -10.50 -7.70
C LEU A 331 13.27 -12.00 -7.80
N GLU A 332 12.49 -12.44 -8.78
CA GLU A 332 12.21 -13.86 -9.02
C GLU A 332 13.48 -14.66 -9.29
N GLU A 333 14.37 -14.17 -10.17
CA GLU A 333 15.68 -14.79 -10.43
C GLU A 333 16.50 -14.96 -9.13
N LYS A 334 16.51 -13.91 -8.26
CA LYS A 334 17.23 -13.94 -6.99
C LYS A 334 16.63 -14.91 -5.98
N VAL A 335 15.33 -15.07 -5.97
CA VAL A 335 14.67 -16.08 -5.13
C VAL A 335 14.92 -17.50 -5.65
N ASP A 336 14.99 -17.70 -6.96
CA ASP A 336 15.36 -18.99 -7.53
C ASP A 336 16.80 -19.38 -7.17
N GLU A 337 17.74 -18.43 -7.22
CA GLU A 337 19.11 -18.64 -6.71
C GLU A 337 19.10 -19.03 -5.22
N PHE A 338 18.34 -18.30 -4.39
CA PHE A 338 18.21 -18.60 -2.95
C PHE A 338 17.67 -20.02 -2.68
N ILE A 339 16.68 -20.45 -3.44
CA ILE A 339 16.13 -21.80 -3.32
C ILE A 339 17.20 -22.85 -3.68
N GLU A 340 17.93 -22.65 -4.76
CA GLU A 340 18.97 -23.62 -5.18
C GLU A 340 20.15 -23.71 -4.18
N GLU A 341 20.51 -22.58 -3.56
CA GLU A 341 21.60 -22.53 -2.58
C GLU A 341 21.24 -23.17 -1.22
N ASN A 342 19.94 -23.27 -0.90
CA ASN A 342 19.47 -23.76 0.41
C ASN A 342 18.79 -25.15 0.34
N LYS A 343 18.68 -25.78 -0.85
CA LYS A 343 18.26 -27.19 -0.99
C LYS A 343 19.30 -28.12 -0.39
#